data_5eb9b58f06cb7818a61e926418ecfb53
#
_entry.id   5eb9b58f06cb7818a61e926418ecfb53
#
_cell.length_a   1.000
_cell.length_b   1.000
_cell.length_c   1.000
_cell.angle_alpha   90.00
_cell.angle_beta   90.00
_cell.angle_gamma   90.00
#
_symmetry.space_group_name_H-M   'P 1'
#
loop_
_entity.id
_entity.type
_entity.pdbx_description
1 polymer ?
#
loop_
_entity_poly.entity_id
_entity_poly.type
_entity_poly.pdbx_seq_one_letter_code
_entity_poly.pdbx_strand_id
1 'polypeptide(L)'
;DEYVDSGIPFLMASDIHNGEVNIYSCKYITKERAERLDKGFARNGDVLLTHKATIGETAILSNLMTEYAMLTPQVTYYRIKNEERLNREYLYSFFNSLDFQTELKTKAAQSTRPYIGITAQQNLKIILPAEIDEQIRIGLYFRNLDHLITLHQRKCDELKKMKKYMLQNMFI
;
A
#
# COMPACT_ATOMS: atom_id res chain seq x y z
N ASP A 1 17.66 -10.49 -19.58
CA ASP A 1 16.47 -10.81 -18.81
C ASP A 1 15.96 -9.56 -18.10
N GLU A 2 14.64 -9.45 -18.04
CA GLU A 2 14.01 -8.23 -17.54
C GLU A 2 13.96 -8.19 -16.01
N TYR A 3 13.95 -9.36 -15.36
CA TYR A 3 13.90 -9.56 -13.93
C TYR A 3 15.00 -10.48 -13.45
N VAL A 4 15.37 -10.35 -12.17
CA VAL A 4 16.39 -11.15 -11.48
C VAL A 4 15.82 -11.77 -10.21
N ASP A 5 16.49 -12.80 -9.65
CA ASP A 5 16.03 -13.49 -8.44
C ASP A 5 16.25 -12.66 -7.17
N SER A 6 17.17 -11.70 -7.20
CA SER A 6 17.46 -10.79 -6.10
C SER A 6 17.98 -9.46 -6.61
N GLY A 7 17.73 -8.36 -5.87
CA GLY A 7 18.17 -7.03 -6.27
C GLY A 7 17.26 -5.94 -5.68
N ILE A 8 16.94 -4.92 -6.49
CA ILE A 8 16.02 -3.86 -6.10
C ILE A 8 14.59 -4.35 -6.29
N PRO A 9 13.72 -4.34 -5.25
CA PRO A 9 12.31 -4.68 -5.38
C PRO A 9 11.62 -3.80 -6.43
N PHE A 10 10.84 -4.41 -7.32
CA PHE A 10 10.10 -3.73 -8.38
C PHE A 10 8.61 -3.95 -8.16
N LEU A 11 7.99 -3.01 -7.45
CA LEU A 11 6.62 -3.11 -6.95
C LEU A 11 5.59 -2.73 -8.01
N MET A 12 4.65 -3.62 -8.23
CA MET A 12 3.47 -3.45 -9.07
C MET A 12 2.23 -3.17 -8.22
N ALA A 13 1.15 -2.74 -8.83
CA ALA A 13 -0.13 -2.59 -8.12
C ALA A 13 -0.62 -3.91 -7.51
N SER A 14 -0.28 -5.06 -8.11
CA SER A 14 -0.59 -6.40 -7.59
C SER A 14 0.14 -6.77 -6.30
N ASP A 15 1.21 -6.06 -5.96
CA ASP A 15 1.98 -6.33 -4.74
C ASP A 15 1.46 -5.55 -3.53
N ILE A 16 0.41 -4.73 -3.72
CA ILE A 16 -0.18 -3.87 -2.68
C ILE A 16 -1.62 -4.31 -2.45
N HIS A 17 -1.89 -4.91 -1.29
CA HIS A 17 -3.20 -5.42 -0.92
C HIS A 17 -3.44 -5.32 0.58
N ASN A 18 -4.65 -4.94 0.97
CA ASN A 18 -5.10 -4.97 2.37
C ASN A 18 -4.16 -4.20 3.33
N GLY A 19 -3.59 -3.09 2.88
CA GLY A 19 -2.67 -2.29 3.70
C GLY A 19 -1.23 -2.81 3.78
N GLU A 20 -0.93 -3.91 3.11
CA GLU A 20 0.39 -4.53 3.11
C GLU A 20 1.07 -4.46 1.74
N VAL A 21 2.40 -4.44 1.74
CA VAL A 21 3.23 -4.55 0.54
C VAL A 21 3.93 -5.91 0.55
N ASN A 22 3.66 -6.72 -0.45
CA ASN A 22 4.28 -8.02 -0.59
C ASN A 22 5.69 -7.91 -1.20
N ILE A 23 6.66 -7.60 -0.36
CA ILE A 23 8.07 -7.42 -0.77
C ILE A 23 8.72 -8.76 -1.11
N TYR A 24 8.31 -9.85 -0.45
CA TYR A 24 8.99 -11.16 -0.55
C TYR A 24 8.67 -11.92 -1.83
N SER A 25 7.55 -11.61 -2.49
CA SER A 25 7.15 -12.27 -3.75
C SER A 25 7.08 -11.30 -4.93
N CYS A 26 7.48 -10.04 -4.76
CA CYS A 26 7.56 -9.08 -5.85
C CYS A 26 8.67 -9.45 -6.84
N LYS A 27 8.67 -8.81 -7.98
CA LYS A 27 9.78 -8.91 -8.94
C LYS A 27 10.99 -8.09 -8.46
N TYR A 28 12.17 -8.49 -8.89
CA TYR A 28 13.39 -7.74 -8.63
C TYR A 28 14.04 -7.32 -9.93
N ILE A 29 14.74 -6.19 -9.92
CA ILE A 29 15.53 -5.68 -11.03
C ILE A 29 16.96 -5.38 -10.57
N THR A 30 17.89 -5.31 -11.53
CA THR A 30 19.27 -4.92 -11.21
C THR A 30 19.34 -3.45 -10.82
N LYS A 31 20.39 -3.08 -10.08
CA LYS A 31 20.63 -1.68 -9.68
C LYS A 31 20.82 -0.78 -10.90
N GLU A 32 21.57 -1.23 -11.91
CA GLU A 32 21.80 -0.50 -13.14
C GLU A 32 20.50 -0.22 -13.90
N ARG A 33 19.56 -1.16 -13.87
CA ARG A 33 18.25 -0.97 -14.47
C ARG A 33 17.42 0.03 -13.65
N ALA A 34 17.43 -0.08 -12.34
CA ALA A 34 16.71 0.85 -11.45
C ALA A 34 17.20 2.29 -11.68
N GLU A 35 18.52 2.50 -11.77
CA GLU A 35 19.12 3.81 -12.00
C GLU A 35 18.75 4.42 -13.37
N ARG A 36 18.42 3.61 -14.38
CA ARG A 36 17.95 4.10 -15.70
C ARG A 36 16.49 4.56 -15.69
N LEU A 37 15.71 4.19 -14.70
CA LEU A 37 14.28 4.47 -14.66
C LEU A 37 13.93 5.88 -14.15
N ASP A 38 14.88 6.66 -13.66
CA ASP A 38 14.79 8.08 -13.24
C ASP A 38 13.71 8.44 -12.20
N LYS A 39 12.66 7.61 -12.03
CA LYS A 39 11.48 7.91 -11.20
C LYS A 39 10.98 6.64 -10.49
N GLY A 40 10.20 6.84 -9.42
CA GLY A 40 9.55 5.75 -8.73
C GLY A 40 10.36 5.16 -7.58
N PHE A 41 11.32 5.90 -7.03
CA PHE A 41 12.16 5.49 -5.89
C PHE A 41 11.41 5.65 -4.56
N ALA A 42 10.68 4.61 -4.17
CA ALA A 42 9.99 4.56 -2.89
C ALA A 42 10.92 4.05 -1.78
N ARG A 43 10.76 4.56 -0.55
CA ARG A 43 11.56 4.23 0.63
C ARG A 43 10.68 3.79 1.78
N ASN A 44 11.29 3.14 2.76
CA ASN A 44 10.59 2.84 4.01
C ASN A 44 9.94 4.10 4.58
N GLY A 45 8.65 4.00 4.90
CA GLY A 45 7.84 5.08 5.41
C GLY A 45 7.03 5.84 4.37
N ASP A 46 7.25 5.64 3.08
CA ASP A 46 6.38 6.23 2.06
C ASP A 46 4.98 5.56 2.09
N VAL A 47 3.95 6.38 1.93
CA VAL A 47 2.57 5.88 1.74
C VAL A 47 2.35 5.65 0.25
N LEU A 48 2.03 4.41 -0.10
CA LEU A 48 1.78 3.99 -1.48
C LEU A 48 0.29 4.07 -1.80
N LEU A 49 -0.04 4.45 -3.04
CA LEU A 49 -1.39 4.46 -3.57
C LEU A 49 -1.39 3.92 -5.00
N THR A 50 -2.21 2.91 -5.27
CA THR A 50 -2.41 2.42 -6.62
C THR A 50 -3.41 3.31 -7.37
N HIS A 51 -3.06 3.68 -8.60
CA HIS A 51 -3.87 4.60 -9.41
C HIS A 51 -4.17 4.08 -10.82
N LYS A 52 -3.76 2.85 -11.10
CA LYS A 52 -4.01 2.15 -12.38
C LYS A 52 -4.05 0.65 -12.13
N ALA A 53 -4.87 -0.08 -12.88
CA ALA A 53 -5.20 -1.49 -12.72
C ALA A 53 -6.08 -1.75 -11.48
N THR A 54 -5.52 -1.86 -10.28
CA THR A 54 -6.26 -1.78 -9.02
C THR A 54 -6.18 -0.35 -8.51
N ILE A 55 -7.32 0.35 -8.38
CA ILE A 55 -7.34 1.75 -7.93
C ILE A 55 -7.74 1.83 -6.47
N GLY A 56 -6.95 2.58 -5.69
CA GLY A 56 -7.27 2.88 -4.30
C GLY A 56 -6.66 1.94 -3.28
N GLU A 57 -5.92 0.90 -3.69
CA GLU A 57 -5.13 0.14 -2.71
C GLU A 57 -4.03 1.04 -2.13
N THR A 58 -3.90 1.02 -0.82
CA THR A 58 -2.90 1.81 -0.10
C THR A 58 -2.11 0.95 0.88
N ALA A 59 -0.85 1.30 1.08
CA ALA A 59 -0.02 0.67 2.11
C ALA A 59 1.09 1.63 2.55
N ILE A 60 1.62 1.44 3.74
CA ILE A 60 2.87 2.07 4.16
C ILE A 60 4.01 1.11 3.84
N LEU A 61 4.94 1.56 2.99
CA LEU A 61 6.10 0.76 2.64
C LEU A 61 7.02 0.60 3.85
N SER A 62 7.26 -0.64 4.23
CA SER A 62 8.08 -1.01 5.39
C SER A 62 8.90 -2.26 5.11
N ASN A 63 9.87 -2.54 5.97
CA ASN A 63 10.71 -3.75 5.90
C ASN A 63 11.54 -3.90 4.62
N LEU A 64 11.79 -2.82 3.86
CA LEU A 64 12.77 -2.87 2.78
C LEU A 64 14.16 -3.14 3.35
N MET A 65 14.85 -4.12 2.75
CA MET A 65 16.26 -4.40 3.02
C MET A 65 17.20 -3.59 2.12
N THR A 66 16.67 -3.00 1.06
CA THR A 66 17.37 -2.10 0.14
C THR A 66 17.09 -0.64 0.50
N GLU A 67 17.91 0.29 0.02
CA GLU A 67 17.71 1.72 0.25
C GLU A 67 16.36 2.22 -0.30
N TYR A 68 15.91 1.63 -1.40
CA TYR A 68 14.64 1.96 -2.07
C TYR A 68 14.05 0.73 -2.77
N ALA A 69 12.77 0.81 -3.09
CA ALA A 69 12.11 -0.03 -4.08
C ALA A 69 11.73 0.82 -5.30
N MET A 70 11.71 0.22 -6.47
CA MET A 70 11.20 0.85 -7.68
C MET A 70 9.71 0.58 -7.84
N LEU A 71 8.95 1.60 -8.20
CA LEU A 71 7.52 1.49 -8.47
C LEU A 71 7.26 1.45 -9.98
N THR A 72 6.35 0.57 -10.40
CA THR A 72 5.80 0.63 -11.75
C THR A 72 4.91 1.88 -11.92
N PRO A 73 4.63 2.32 -13.17
CA PRO A 73 3.71 3.43 -13.45
C PRO A 73 2.24 3.15 -13.10
N GLN A 74 1.98 2.30 -12.13
CA GLN A 74 0.66 1.96 -11.59
C GLN A 74 0.51 2.40 -10.14
N VAL A 75 1.62 2.74 -9.49
CA VAL A 75 1.71 3.06 -8.08
C VAL A 75 2.40 4.41 -7.92
N THR A 76 1.86 5.25 -7.05
CA THR A 76 2.48 6.51 -6.61
C THR A 76 2.88 6.40 -5.14
N TYR A 77 3.99 7.00 -4.76
CA TYR A 77 4.37 7.16 -3.37
C TYR A 77 4.15 8.60 -2.90
N TYR A 78 3.73 8.73 -1.66
CA TYR A 78 3.58 9.99 -0.95
C TYR A 78 4.57 10.02 0.20
N ARG A 79 5.61 10.84 0.05
CA ARG A 79 6.66 11.01 1.07
C ARG A 79 6.37 12.23 1.92
N ILE A 80 6.23 12.04 3.22
CA ILE A 80 6.04 13.14 4.15
C ILE A 80 7.37 13.84 4.37
N LYS A 81 7.43 15.12 4.05
CA LYS A 81 8.63 15.95 4.21
C LYS A 81 8.67 16.68 5.55
N ASN A 82 7.53 16.87 6.17
CA ASN A 82 7.39 17.54 7.46
C ASN A 82 6.41 16.77 8.34
N GLU A 83 6.94 15.98 9.27
CA GLU A 83 6.18 15.14 10.19
C GLU A 83 5.48 15.97 11.30
N GLU A 84 5.85 17.23 11.51
CA GLU A 84 5.14 18.14 12.42
C GLU A 84 3.80 18.62 11.84
N ARG A 85 3.63 18.54 10.53
CA ARG A 85 2.42 18.97 9.81
C ARG A 85 1.51 17.84 9.35
N LEU A 86 2.08 16.69 9.05
CA LEU A 86 1.34 15.56 8.51
C LEU A 86 1.88 14.24 9.09
N ASN A 87 1.01 13.51 9.76
CA ASN A 87 1.34 12.18 10.26
C ASN A 87 1.10 11.10 9.18
N ARG A 88 1.99 10.15 9.09
CA ARG A 88 1.99 9.07 8.09
C ARG A 88 0.81 8.12 8.26
N GLU A 89 0.56 7.67 9.48
CA GLU A 89 -0.53 6.74 9.78
C GLU A 89 -1.89 7.41 9.55
N TYR A 90 -1.98 8.72 9.81
CA TYR A 90 -3.14 9.51 9.48
C TYR A 90 -3.36 9.55 7.96
N LEU A 91 -2.32 9.87 7.17
CA LEU A 91 -2.42 9.92 5.71
C LEU A 91 -2.88 8.58 5.13
N TYR A 92 -2.31 7.49 5.62
CA TYR A 92 -2.72 6.13 5.25
C TYR A 92 -4.21 5.89 5.58
N SER A 93 -4.64 6.21 6.79
CA SER A 93 -6.03 6.06 7.22
C SER A 93 -6.98 6.94 6.41
N PHE A 94 -6.57 8.18 6.11
CA PHE A 94 -7.33 9.09 5.26
C PHE A 94 -7.52 8.54 3.85
N PHE A 95 -6.48 7.98 3.24
CA PHE A 95 -6.57 7.34 1.92
C PHE A 95 -7.51 6.13 1.90
N ASN A 96 -7.73 5.48 3.02
CA ASN A 96 -8.69 4.38 3.17
C ASN A 96 -10.11 4.86 3.57
N SER A 97 -10.32 6.17 3.80
CA SER A 97 -11.64 6.69 4.13
C SER A 97 -12.62 6.53 2.96
N LEU A 98 -13.91 6.36 3.29
CA LEU A 98 -14.96 6.19 2.29
C LEU A 98 -15.03 7.38 1.32
N ASP A 99 -14.93 8.59 1.84
CA ASP A 99 -15.03 9.83 1.04
C ASP A 99 -13.88 9.92 0.05
N PHE A 100 -12.64 9.69 0.51
CA PHE A 100 -11.47 9.70 -0.37
C PHE A 100 -11.54 8.61 -1.44
N GLN A 101 -11.90 7.39 -1.07
CA GLN A 101 -12.03 6.27 -2.00
C GLN A 101 -13.14 6.50 -3.03
N THR A 102 -14.23 7.14 -2.63
CA THR A 102 -15.33 7.50 -3.53
C THR A 102 -14.90 8.58 -4.52
N GLU A 103 -14.23 9.65 -4.04
CA GLU A 103 -13.68 10.69 -4.90
C GLU A 103 -12.66 10.12 -5.89
N LEU A 104 -11.76 9.26 -5.42
CA LEU A 104 -10.74 8.62 -6.22
C LEU A 104 -11.35 7.79 -7.36
N LYS A 105 -12.32 6.93 -7.04
CA LYS A 105 -13.02 6.08 -8.01
C LYS A 105 -13.82 6.91 -9.02
N THR A 106 -14.47 7.98 -8.57
CA THR A 106 -15.21 8.90 -9.44
C THR A 106 -14.28 9.57 -10.45
N LYS A 107 -13.12 10.04 -10.02
CA LYS A 107 -12.11 10.62 -10.91
C LYS A 107 -11.54 9.59 -11.89
N ALA A 108 -11.35 8.35 -11.46
CA ALA A 108 -10.84 7.26 -12.29
C ALA A 108 -11.83 6.82 -13.37
N ALA A 109 -13.13 6.83 -13.07
CA ALA A 109 -14.19 6.37 -13.97
C ALA A 109 -14.40 7.29 -15.21
N GLN A 110 -13.77 8.47 -15.23
CA GLN A 110 -13.84 9.39 -16.37
C GLN A 110 -13.04 8.94 -17.60
N SER A 111 -12.35 7.80 -17.51
CA SER A 111 -11.54 7.23 -18.59
C SER A 111 -12.05 5.84 -18.97
N THR A 112 -11.94 5.47 -20.26
CA THR A 112 -12.28 4.14 -20.79
C THR A 112 -11.50 3.00 -20.10
N ARG A 113 -10.31 3.31 -19.58
CA ARG A 113 -9.54 2.43 -18.68
C ARG A 113 -9.35 3.19 -17.39
N PRO A 114 -9.89 2.70 -16.24
CA PRO A 114 -9.78 3.39 -14.96
C PRO A 114 -8.34 3.77 -14.65
N TYR A 115 -8.10 5.07 -14.54
CA TYR A 115 -6.77 5.64 -14.34
C TYR A 115 -6.87 7.06 -13.77
N ILE A 116 -5.97 7.40 -12.86
CA ILE A 116 -5.87 8.75 -12.30
C ILE A 116 -4.50 9.32 -12.67
N GLY A 117 -4.49 10.31 -13.55
CA GLY A 117 -3.27 10.99 -13.99
C GLY A 117 -2.56 11.72 -12.84
N ILE A 118 -1.25 11.94 -13.00
CA ILE A 118 -0.40 12.59 -11.99
C ILE A 118 -0.95 13.96 -11.59
N THR A 119 -1.40 14.78 -12.54
CA THR A 119 -1.99 16.09 -12.26
C THR A 119 -3.26 15.98 -11.40
N ALA A 120 -4.11 14.99 -11.66
CA ALA A 120 -5.30 14.75 -10.86
C ALA A 120 -4.93 14.28 -9.44
N GLN A 121 -3.88 13.46 -9.30
CA GLN A 121 -3.36 13.03 -7.99
C GLN A 121 -2.77 14.20 -7.19
N GLN A 122 -2.06 15.11 -7.83
CA GLN A 122 -1.52 16.33 -7.19
C GLN A 122 -2.60 17.28 -6.67
N ASN A 123 -3.80 17.22 -7.26
CA ASN A 123 -4.95 18.02 -6.86
C ASN A 123 -5.92 17.29 -5.92
N LEU A 124 -5.56 16.11 -5.41
CA LEU A 124 -6.35 15.45 -4.38
C LEU A 124 -6.32 16.27 -3.09
N LYS A 125 -7.51 16.55 -2.56
CA LYS A 125 -7.64 17.28 -1.31
C LYS A 125 -7.46 16.34 -0.14
N ILE A 126 -6.53 16.65 0.75
CA ILE A 126 -6.33 15.95 2.01
C ILE A 126 -6.87 16.84 3.12
N ILE A 127 -7.88 16.38 3.83
CA ILE A 127 -8.45 17.08 4.98
C ILE A 127 -7.62 16.67 6.20
N LEU A 128 -7.11 17.67 6.92
CA LEU A 128 -6.22 17.44 8.06
C LEU A 128 -6.82 18.10 9.31
N PRO A 129 -6.82 17.41 10.47
CA PRO A 129 -6.91 18.06 11.76
C PRO A 129 -5.78 19.09 11.92
N ALA A 130 -6.08 20.19 12.58
CA ALA A 130 -5.10 21.27 12.79
C ALA A 130 -3.94 20.82 13.67
N GLU A 131 -4.23 20.01 14.69
CA GLU A 131 -3.27 19.54 15.66
C GLU A 131 -2.65 18.21 15.22
N ILE A 132 -1.33 18.14 15.21
CA ILE A 132 -0.60 16.92 14.86
C ILE A 132 -0.91 15.77 15.82
N ASP A 133 -1.12 16.05 17.10
CA ASP A 133 -1.47 15.04 18.10
C ASP A 133 -2.82 14.37 17.81
N GLU A 134 -3.76 15.10 17.24
CA GLU A 134 -5.03 14.55 16.81
C GLU A 134 -4.82 13.60 15.61
N GLN A 135 -4.02 14.00 14.63
CA GLN A 135 -3.66 13.14 13.50
C GLN A 135 -2.98 11.86 13.98
N ILE A 136 -2.04 11.95 14.92
CA ILE A 136 -1.34 10.79 15.51
C ILE A 136 -2.34 9.85 16.19
N ARG A 137 -3.25 10.37 17.01
CA ARG A 137 -4.26 9.55 17.70
C ARG A 137 -5.19 8.84 16.73
N ILE A 138 -5.67 9.53 15.70
CA ILE A 138 -6.52 8.95 14.65
C ILE A 138 -5.76 7.86 13.90
N GLY A 139 -4.54 8.14 13.44
CA GLY A 139 -3.72 7.18 12.71
C GLY A 139 -3.43 5.92 13.51
N LEU A 140 -3.02 6.06 14.78
CA LEU A 140 -2.77 4.93 15.68
C LEU A 140 -4.04 4.12 15.96
N TYR A 141 -5.18 4.77 16.11
CA TYR A 141 -6.45 4.07 16.34
C TYR A 141 -6.78 3.14 15.16
N PHE A 142 -6.76 3.62 13.93
CA PHE A 142 -7.04 2.81 12.75
C PHE A 142 -5.97 1.73 12.52
N ARG A 143 -4.70 2.05 12.70
CA ARG A 143 -3.62 1.06 12.65
C ARG A 143 -3.82 -0.10 13.62
N ASN A 144 -4.24 0.20 14.85
CA ASN A 144 -4.54 -0.84 15.84
C ASN A 144 -5.74 -1.70 15.42
N LEU A 145 -6.76 -1.11 14.81
CA LEU A 145 -7.90 -1.86 14.27
C LEU A 145 -7.45 -2.79 13.13
N ASP A 146 -6.66 -2.29 12.18
CA ASP A 146 -6.12 -3.10 11.07
C ASP A 146 -5.28 -4.26 11.58
N HIS A 147 -4.45 -4.02 12.60
CA HIS A 147 -3.67 -5.07 13.25
C HIS A 147 -4.56 -6.15 13.90
N LEU A 148 -5.61 -5.75 14.61
CA LEU A 148 -6.58 -6.69 15.20
C LEU A 148 -7.32 -7.49 14.13
N ILE A 149 -7.76 -6.85 13.05
CA ILE A 149 -8.40 -7.51 11.90
C ILE A 149 -7.47 -8.57 11.33
N THR A 150 -6.21 -8.23 11.08
CA THR A 150 -5.21 -9.15 10.55
C THR A 150 -4.98 -10.35 11.48
N LEU A 151 -4.85 -10.12 12.79
CA LEU A 151 -4.69 -11.19 13.77
C LEU A 151 -5.90 -12.15 13.78
N HIS A 152 -7.10 -11.60 13.81
CA HIS A 152 -8.32 -12.42 13.79
C HIS A 152 -8.48 -13.19 12.49
N GLN A 153 -8.11 -12.60 11.36
CA GLN A 153 -8.14 -13.31 10.08
C GLN A 153 -7.19 -14.50 10.06
N ARG A 154 -5.95 -14.32 10.51
CA ARG A 154 -4.97 -15.41 10.64
C ARG A 154 -5.49 -16.53 11.54
N LYS A 155 -6.08 -16.16 12.69
CA LYS A 155 -6.68 -17.16 13.60
C LYS A 155 -7.85 -17.90 12.97
N CYS A 156 -8.70 -17.22 12.23
CA CYS A 156 -9.79 -17.83 11.49
C CYS A 156 -9.29 -18.84 10.45
N ASP A 157 -8.23 -18.50 9.73
CA ASP A 157 -7.65 -19.39 8.71
C ASP A 157 -6.95 -20.62 9.33
N GLU A 158 -6.30 -20.46 10.49
CA GLU A 158 -5.76 -21.58 11.27
C GLU A 158 -6.88 -22.55 11.70
N LEU A 159 -7.97 -22.00 12.25
CA LEU A 159 -9.12 -22.82 12.66
C LEU A 159 -9.78 -23.54 11.48
N LYS A 160 -9.89 -22.89 10.33
CA LYS A 160 -10.38 -23.54 9.10
C LYS A 160 -9.47 -24.68 8.65
N LYS A 161 -8.15 -24.50 8.70
CA LYS A 161 -7.18 -25.57 8.40
C LYS A 161 -7.32 -26.74 9.37
N MET A 162 -7.41 -26.44 10.67
CA MET A 162 -7.60 -27.46 11.71
C MET A 162 -8.92 -28.24 11.51
N LYS A 163 -10.03 -27.51 11.28
CA LYS A 163 -11.33 -28.14 10.96
C LYS A 163 -11.21 -29.07 9.75
N LYS A 164 -10.57 -28.62 8.68
CA LYS A 164 -10.38 -29.43 7.47
C LYS A 164 -9.58 -30.70 7.77
N TYR A 165 -8.49 -30.58 8.50
CA TYR A 165 -7.67 -31.72 8.92
C TYR A 165 -8.46 -32.73 9.74
N MET A 166 -9.23 -32.28 10.74
CA MET A 166 -10.05 -33.17 11.58
C MET A 166 -11.13 -33.89 10.75
N LEU A 167 -11.84 -33.17 9.86
CA LEU A 167 -12.85 -33.77 9.00
C LEU A 167 -12.25 -34.85 8.06
N GLN A 168 -11.01 -34.71 7.64
CA GLN A 168 -10.35 -35.68 6.77
C GLN A 168 -9.84 -36.91 7.54
N ASN A 169 -9.60 -36.82 8.84
CA ASN A 169 -8.92 -37.90 9.61
C ASN A 169 -9.81 -38.52 10.70
N MET A 170 -10.97 -37.93 11.03
CA MET A 170 -11.86 -38.47 12.09
C MET A 170 -12.97 -39.38 11.58
N PHE A 171 -13.19 -39.47 10.29
CA PHE A 171 -14.26 -40.30 9.67
C PHE A 171 -13.71 -41.36 8.74
N ILE A 172 -12.55 -41.93 9.10
CA ILE A 172 -11.93 -43.08 8.42
C ILE A 172 -12.40 -44.38 9.10
#